data_d69c682a607189712c31de333b518e05
#
_entry.id   d69c682a607189712c31de333b518e05
#
_cell.length_a   1.000
_cell.length_b   1.000
_cell.length_c   1.000
_cell.angle_alpha   90.00
_cell.angle_beta   90.00
_cell.angle_gamma   90.00
#
_symmetry.space_group_name_H-M   'P 1'
#
loop_
_entity.id
_entity.type
_entity.pdbx_description
1 polymer ?
#
loop_
_entity_poly.entity_id
_entity_poly.type
_entity_poly.pdbx_seq_one_letter_code
_entity_poly.pdbx_strand_id
1 'polypeptide(L)'
;ITYSFYPVYSALFEIPYEKLPLLDDFSINVDQYVKDIPGGAHGSIGGILLCNPNAPTGRALPLADIERIVKANADRIVIVDEAYVDFGAESAVSLVNKHDNLLVTQTLSKSRQLAGMRVGIAIGCKDLIAALNAVKNSFNSYTADRLGIAAATAAFDDDEYFNDTRAKIIAAREHVTKELRSL
;
A
#
# COMPACT_ATOMS: atom_id res chain seq x y z
N ILE A 1 -12.56 4.65 7.46
CA ILE A 1 -12.80 4.01 6.15
C ILE A 1 -11.46 3.74 5.49
N THR A 2 -11.20 2.48 5.10
CA THR A 2 -10.04 2.04 4.31
C THR A 2 -10.39 0.74 3.57
N TYR A 3 -9.43 0.11 2.91
CA TYR A 3 -9.66 -1.12 2.14
C TYR A 3 -10.30 -2.22 3.01
N SER A 4 -11.47 -2.66 2.59
CA SER A 4 -12.34 -3.53 3.40
C SER A 4 -11.80 -4.94 3.65
N PHE A 5 -10.75 -5.34 2.97
CA PHE A 5 -10.18 -6.68 3.10
C PHE A 5 -9.15 -6.82 4.24
N TYR A 6 -8.61 -5.71 4.78
CA TYR A 6 -7.70 -5.79 5.94
C TYR A 6 -8.32 -6.49 7.15
N PRO A 7 -9.56 -6.20 7.56
CA PRO A 7 -10.24 -6.98 8.60
C PRO A 7 -10.38 -8.47 8.28
N VAL A 8 -10.55 -8.81 7.00
CA VAL A 8 -10.67 -10.22 6.57
C VAL A 8 -9.35 -10.98 6.78
N TYR A 9 -8.21 -10.37 6.41
CA TYR A 9 -6.90 -10.96 6.72
C TYR A 9 -6.69 -11.11 8.22
N SER A 10 -7.01 -10.06 8.98
CA SER A 10 -6.85 -10.08 10.42
C SER A 10 -7.68 -11.19 11.08
N ALA A 11 -8.91 -11.38 10.63
CA ALA A 11 -9.77 -12.45 11.12
C ALA A 11 -9.23 -13.83 10.72
N LEU A 12 -8.76 -14.01 9.48
CA LEU A 12 -8.22 -15.27 8.99
C LEU A 12 -6.99 -15.74 9.77
N PHE A 13 -6.12 -14.80 10.13
CA PHE A 13 -4.87 -15.11 10.85
C PHE A 13 -4.96 -14.83 12.36
N GLU A 14 -6.16 -14.57 12.87
CA GLU A 14 -6.41 -14.28 14.29
C GLU A 14 -5.53 -13.13 14.83
N ILE A 15 -5.23 -12.13 13.98
CA ILE A 15 -4.43 -10.96 14.33
C ILE A 15 -5.36 -9.88 14.87
N PRO A 16 -5.28 -9.53 16.15
CA PRO A 16 -6.01 -8.40 16.68
C PRO A 16 -5.51 -7.10 16.05
N TYR A 17 -6.42 -6.17 15.79
CA TYR A 17 -6.08 -4.88 15.19
C TYR A 17 -6.92 -3.75 15.78
N GLU A 18 -6.36 -2.55 15.71
CA GLU A 18 -7.05 -1.31 16.03
C GLU A 18 -7.21 -0.43 14.80
N LYS A 19 -8.30 0.30 14.73
CA LYS A 19 -8.58 1.25 13.65
C LYS A 19 -8.41 2.66 14.20
N LEU A 20 -7.47 3.40 13.64
CA LEU A 20 -7.38 4.83 13.89
C LEU A 20 -8.33 5.57 12.92
N PRO A 21 -9.21 6.45 13.43
CA PRO A 21 -10.15 7.17 12.59
C PRO A 21 -9.43 8.17 11.68
N LEU A 22 -10.00 8.35 10.48
CA LEU A 22 -9.61 9.45 9.60
C LEU A 22 -10.12 10.78 10.17
N LEU A 23 -9.53 11.88 9.71
CA LEU A 23 -10.06 13.22 9.94
C LEU A 23 -11.36 13.44 9.13
N ASP A 24 -12.08 14.52 9.41
CA ASP A 24 -13.36 14.82 8.76
C ASP A 24 -13.25 15.01 7.23
N ASP A 25 -12.08 15.40 6.75
CA ASP A 25 -11.76 15.51 5.32
C ASP A 25 -11.29 14.19 4.71
N PHE A 26 -11.38 13.09 5.43
CA PHE A 26 -10.91 11.75 5.07
C PHE A 26 -9.38 11.60 4.95
N SER A 27 -8.61 12.54 5.44
CA SER A 27 -7.15 12.38 5.54
C SER A 27 -6.75 11.52 6.75
N ILE A 28 -5.56 10.92 6.68
CA ILE A 28 -4.97 10.19 7.80
C ILE A 28 -4.45 11.19 8.83
N ASN A 29 -4.79 11.02 10.10
CA ASN A 29 -4.22 11.81 11.19
C ASN A 29 -2.82 11.30 11.54
N VAL A 30 -1.81 11.91 10.94
CA VAL A 30 -0.39 11.53 11.11
C VAL A 30 0.05 11.54 12.57
N ASP A 31 -0.44 12.50 13.35
CA ASP A 31 -0.05 12.63 14.77
C ASP A 31 -0.49 11.44 15.64
N GLN A 32 -1.54 10.72 15.24
CA GLN A 32 -1.94 9.49 15.92
C GLN A 32 -0.93 8.34 15.72
N TYR A 33 -0.15 8.39 14.65
CA TYR A 33 0.87 7.38 14.35
C TYR A 33 2.27 7.77 14.83
N VAL A 34 2.49 9.05 15.14
CA VAL A 34 3.79 9.59 15.58
C VAL A 34 3.88 9.65 17.11
N LYS A 35 2.76 9.91 17.80
CA LYS A 35 2.70 9.84 19.26
C LYS A 35 2.79 8.37 19.69
N ASP A 36 3.29 8.14 20.91
CA ASP A 36 3.29 6.79 21.48
C ASP A 36 1.93 6.13 21.28
N ILE A 37 1.88 5.18 20.34
CA ILE A 37 0.68 4.36 20.17
C ILE A 37 0.63 3.49 21.42
N PRO A 38 -0.34 3.71 22.33
CA PRO A 38 -0.45 2.89 23.54
C PRO A 38 -0.46 1.43 23.11
N GLY A 39 0.19 0.57 23.86
CA GLY A 39 0.01 -0.87 23.66
C GLY A 39 -1.48 -1.12 23.62
N GLY A 40 -2.00 -1.57 22.46
CA GLY A 40 -3.43 -1.79 22.29
C GLY A 40 -3.98 -2.76 23.32
N ALA A 41 -5.29 -2.98 23.36
CA ALA A 41 -5.96 -3.87 24.30
C ALA A 41 -5.34 -5.29 24.39
N HIS A 42 -4.46 -5.64 23.47
CA HIS A 42 -3.78 -6.93 23.33
C HIS A 42 -2.26 -6.89 23.56
N GLY A 43 -1.71 -5.82 24.13
CA GLY A 43 -0.27 -5.68 24.38
C GLY A 43 0.45 -4.79 23.36
N SER A 44 1.69 -5.13 22.99
CA SER A 44 2.48 -4.35 22.03
C SER A 44 1.93 -4.45 20.61
N ILE A 45 1.84 -3.31 19.91
CA ILE A 45 1.51 -3.27 18.48
C ILE A 45 2.73 -3.73 17.67
N GLY A 46 2.58 -4.81 16.92
CA GLY A 46 3.67 -5.39 16.10
C GLY A 46 3.91 -4.68 14.77
N GLY A 47 2.93 -3.91 14.27
CA GLY A 47 3.06 -3.21 13.01
C GLY A 47 1.95 -2.22 12.73
N ILE A 48 2.17 -1.40 11.71
CA ILE A 48 1.24 -0.39 11.20
C ILE A 48 0.96 -0.70 9.74
N LEU A 49 -0.30 -0.62 9.32
CA LEU A 49 -0.71 -0.76 7.93
C LEU A 49 -1.35 0.54 7.46
N LEU A 50 -0.75 1.17 6.46
CA LEU A 50 -1.22 2.39 5.82
C LEU A 50 -1.63 2.09 4.38
N CYS A 51 -2.86 2.42 4.01
CA CYS A 51 -3.30 2.41 2.62
C CYS A 51 -3.02 3.78 2.01
N ASN A 52 -2.06 3.90 1.11
CA ASN A 52 -1.66 5.20 0.56
C ASN A 52 -1.34 5.14 -0.95
N PRO A 53 -2.16 5.77 -1.80
CA PRO A 53 -3.42 6.49 -1.51
C PRO A 53 -4.49 5.60 -0.88
N ASN A 54 -5.27 6.18 0.04
CA ASN A 54 -6.30 5.40 0.74
C ASN A 54 -7.47 5.04 -0.18
N ALA A 55 -7.83 3.78 -0.20
CA ALA A 55 -9.05 3.31 -0.85
C ALA A 55 -10.17 3.14 0.20
N PRO A 56 -11.38 3.71 0.02
CA PRO A 56 -11.91 4.31 -1.21
C PRO A 56 -11.82 5.84 -1.28
N THR A 57 -11.20 6.53 -0.32
CA THR A 57 -11.26 8.00 -0.22
C THR A 57 -10.42 8.73 -1.26
N GLY A 58 -9.43 8.06 -1.85
CA GLY A 58 -8.50 8.64 -2.81
C GLY A 58 -7.50 9.65 -2.20
N ARG A 59 -7.51 9.83 -0.87
CA ARG A 59 -6.58 10.71 -0.17
C ARG A 59 -5.20 10.08 -0.09
N ALA A 60 -4.17 10.86 -0.36
CA ALA A 60 -2.78 10.45 -0.23
C ALA A 60 -2.05 11.29 0.82
N LEU A 61 -1.19 10.64 1.60
CA LEU A 61 -0.22 11.32 2.45
C LEU A 61 0.96 11.81 1.62
N PRO A 62 1.52 12.97 1.94
CA PRO A 62 2.83 13.36 1.46
C PRO A 62 3.91 12.38 1.91
N LEU A 63 4.93 12.17 1.08
CA LEU A 63 6.05 11.27 1.39
C LEU A 63 6.74 11.63 2.72
N ALA A 64 6.87 12.92 3.02
CA ALA A 64 7.45 13.39 4.27
C ALA A 64 6.65 12.95 5.51
N ASP A 65 5.33 12.85 5.41
CA ASP A 65 4.49 12.38 6.52
C ASP A 65 4.57 10.86 6.68
N ILE A 66 4.70 10.11 5.58
CA ILE A 66 4.99 8.67 5.65
C ILE A 66 6.33 8.47 6.35
N GLU A 67 7.37 9.21 5.97
CA GLU A 67 8.69 9.11 6.61
C GLU A 67 8.65 9.46 8.10
N ARG A 68 7.84 10.45 8.51
CA ARG A 68 7.64 10.79 9.93
C ARG A 68 7.04 9.61 10.70
N ILE A 69 6.03 8.94 10.14
CA ILE A 69 5.43 7.74 10.75
C ILE A 69 6.46 6.62 10.87
N VAL A 70 7.20 6.34 9.81
CA VAL A 70 8.23 5.29 9.77
C VAL A 70 9.30 5.53 10.83
N LYS A 71 9.82 6.76 10.93
CA LYS A 71 10.85 7.15 11.91
C LYS A 71 10.35 7.05 13.35
N ALA A 72 9.11 7.46 13.61
CA ALA A 72 8.53 7.42 14.95
C ALA A 72 8.26 6.00 15.45
N ASN A 73 8.23 5.01 14.55
CA ASN A 73 7.93 3.61 14.84
C ASN A 73 9.08 2.67 14.42
N ALA A 74 10.32 3.05 14.73
CA ALA A 74 11.51 2.30 14.30
C ALA A 74 11.58 0.87 14.87
N ASP A 75 10.86 0.59 15.95
CA ASP A 75 10.73 -0.70 16.61
C ASP A 75 9.60 -1.58 16.04
N ARG A 76 8.88 -1.10 15.02
CA ARG A 76 7.69 -1.75 14.44
C ARG A 76 7.76 -1.72 12.92
N ILE A 77 7.15 -2.71 12.28
CA ILE A 77 7.04 -2.73 10.83
C ILE A 77 5.95 -1.74 10.39
N VAL A 78 6.27 -0.87 9.44
CA VAL A 78 5.30 -0.01 8.77
C VAL A 78 5.10 -0.53 7.34
N ILE A 79 3.89 -0.99 7.05
CA ILE A 79 3.49 -1.46 5.72
C ILE A 79 2.72 -0.33 5.03
N VAL A 80 3.18 0.09 3.86
CA VAL A 80 2.49 1.05 3.00
C VAL A 80 1.92 0.31 1.79
N ASP A 81 0.60 0.18 1.76
CA ASP A 81 -0.13 -0.40 0.63
C ASP A 81 -0.34 0.67 -0.44
N GLU A 82 0.42 0.55 -1.51
CA GLU A 82 0.45 1.47 -2.64
C GLU A 82 -0.33 0.96 -3.86
N ALA A 83 -1.43 0.27 -3.65
CA ALA A 83 -2.22 -0.26 -4.76
C ALA A 83 -2.65 0.82 -5.79
N TYR A 84 -2.74 2.07 -5.37
CA TYR A 84 -3.17 3.20 -6.21
C TYR A 84 -2.14 4.31 -6.38
N VAL A 85 -0.87 4.10 -6.01
CA VAL A 85 0.18 5.13 -6.03
C VAL A 85 0.39 5.75 -7.41
N ASP A 86 0.31 4.95 -8.46
CA ASP A 86 0.53 5.38 -9.84
C ASP A 86 -0.44 6.45 -10.34
N PHE A 87 -1.55 6.67 -9.65
CA PHE A 87 -2.56 7.64 -10.05
C PHE A 87 -2.35 9.06 -9.46
N GLY A 88 -1.12 9.39 -9.08
CA GLY A 88 -0.71 10.75 -8.73
C GLY A 88 -0.21 10.96 -7.31
N ALA A 89 0.13 9.89 -6.60
CA ALA A 89 0.86 9.97 -5.34
C ALA A 89 2.37 9.75 -5.54
N GLU A 90 3.17 10.13 -4.54
CA GLU A 90 4.59 9.85 -4.49
C GLU A 90 4.82 8.53 -3.74
N SER A 91 5.63 7.64 -4.33
CA SER A 91 5.88 6.31 -3.76
C SER A 91 6.88 6.34 -2.61
N ALA A 92 6.55 5.64 -1.53
CA ALA A 92 7.46 5.41 -0.40
C ALA A 92 8.61 4.45 -0.71
N VAL A 93 8.67 3.86 -1.91
CA VAL A 93 9.80 3.02 -2.36
C VAL A 93 11.12 3.77 -2.25
N SER A 94 11.14 5.09 -2.48
CA SER A 94 12.32 5.93 -2.33
C SER A 94 12.89 5.98 -0.90
N LEU A 95 12.11 5.58 0.09
CA LEU A 95 12.50 5.53 1.50
C LEU A 95 13.00 4.16 1.97
N VAL A 96 12.76 3.08 1.20
CA VAL A 96 13.06 1.70 1.63
C VAL A 96 14.54 1.51 1.98
N ASN A 97 15.46 2.13 1.23
CA ASN A 97 16.89 2.03 1.52
C ASN A 97 17.36 2.87 2.73
N LYS A 98 16.46 3.65 3.33
CA LYS A 98 16.74 4.50 4.49
C LYS A 98 16.16 3.95 5.79
N HIS A 99 15.17 3.04 5.69
CA HIS A 99 14.40 2.57 6.83
C HIS A 99 14.13 1.07 6.73
N ASP A 100 14.82 0.28 7.57
CA ASP A 100 14.72 -1.19 7.56
C ASP A 100 13.34 -1.70 8.02
N ASN A 101 12.56 -0.87 8.71
CA ASN A 101 11.21 -1.19 9.16
C ASN A 101 10.11 -0.84 8.15
N LEU A 102 10.44 -0.34 6.96
CA LEU A 102 9.46 -0.01 5.91
C LEU A 102 9.30 -1.15 4.90
N LEU A 103 8.05 -1.54 4.70
CA LEU A 103 7.63 -2.45 3.63
C LEU A 103 6.61 -1.76 2.74
N VAL A 104 6.88 -1.67 1.46
CA VAL A 104 5.95 -1.13 0.46
C VAL A 104 5.35 -2.27 -0.35
N THR A 105 4.04 -2.29 -0.51
CA THR A 105 3.36 -3.26 -1.38
C THR A 105 2.69 -2.56 -2.55
N GLN A 106 2.84 -3.13 -3.74
CA GLN A 106 2.24 -2.64 -4.98
C GLN A 106 1.55 -3.78 -5.73
N THR A 107 0.68 -3.45 -6.66
CA THR A 107 -0.06 -4.44 -7.44
C THR A 107 -0.10 -4.07 -8.91
N LEU A 108 -0.06 -5.07 -9.78
CA LEU A 108 -0.30 -4.89 -11.20
C LEU A 108 -1.79 -4.88 -11.56
N SER A 109 -2.66 -5.10 -10.57
CA SER A 109 -4.11 -5.21 -10.77
C SER A 109 -4.81 -3.90 -11.13
N LYS A 110 -4.18 -2.75 -10.88
CA LYS A 110 -4.78 -1.41 -11.04
C LYS A 110 -4.19 -0.69 -12.25
N SER A 111 -3.12 0.05 -12.07
CA SER A 111 -2.50 0.87 -13.11
C SER A 111 -1.98 0.08 -14.31
N ARG A 112 -1.48 -1.13 -14.08
CA ARG A 112 -1.00 -2.05 -15.11
C ARG A 112 -2.09 -2.96 -15.71
N GLN A 113 -3.36 -2.83 -15.26
CA GLN A 113 -4.54 -3.51 -15.81
C GLN A 113 -4.49 -5.04 -15.81
N LEU A 114 -3.66 -5.64 -14.97
CA LEU A 114 -3.41 -7.10 -14.90
C LEU A 114 -4.12 -7.76 -13.70
N ALA A 115 -5.33 -7.31 -13.35
CA ALA A 115 -6.07 -7.83 -12.20
C ALA A 115 -6.25 -9.37 -12.24
N GLY A 116 -6.49 -9.93 -13.43
CA GLY A 116 -6.66 -11.38 -13.62
C GLY A 116 -5.37 -12.20 -13.42
N MET A 117 -4.20 -11.58 -13.57
CA MET A 117 -2.89 -12.28 -13.46
C MET A 117 -2.43 -12.49 -12.01
N ARG A 118 -3.07 -11.86 -11.04
CA ARG A 118 -2.82 -12.04 -9.60
C ARG A 118 -1.37 -11.75 -9.19
N VAL A 119 -0.73 -10.72 -9.75
CA VAL A 119 0.65 -10.34 -9.46
C VAL A 119 0.69 -9.10 -8.57
N GLY A 120 1.43 -9.20 -7.48
CA GLY A 120 1.79 -8.11 -6.58
C GLY A 120 3.28 -8.11 -6.29
N ILE A 121 3.77 -7.00 -5.75
CA ILE A 121 5.18 -6.77 -5.47
C ILE A 121 5.29 -6.28 -4.02
N ALA A 122 6.30 -6.78 -3.31
CA ALA A 122 6.71 -6.26 -2.01
C ALA A 122 8.15 -5.76 -2.10
N ILE A 123 8.41 -4.56 -1.58
CA ILE A 123 9.69 -3.88 -1.62
C ILE A 123 10.04 -3.47 -0.18
N GLY A 124 11.17 -3.94 0.30
CA GLY A 124 11.63 -3.71 1.68
C GLY A 124 13.07 -4.14 1.88
N CYS A 125 13.59 -4.00 3.09
CA CYS A 125 14.92 -4.49 3.41
C CYS A 125 15.01 -6.02 3.27
N LYS A 126 16.22 -6.54 3.21
CA LYS A 126 16.48 -7.98 3.00
C LYS A 126 15.77 -8.86 4.02
N ASP A 127 15.73 -8.45 5.28
CA ASP A 127 15.16 -9.26 6.36
C ASP A 127 13.63 -9.33 6.28
N LEU A 128 12.96 -8.22 5.94
CA LEU A 128 11.51 -8.21 5.69
C LEU A 128 11.14 -9.09 4.49
N ILE A 129 11.91 -9.01 3.41
CA ILE A 129 11.68 -9.85 2.23
C ILE A 129 11.98 -11.34 2.53
N ALA A 130 12.99 -11.64 3.34
CA ALA A 130 13.26 -13.01 3.79
C ALA A 130 12.12 -13.56 4.63
N ALA A 131 11.55 -12.76 5.55
CA ALA A 131 10.39 -13.15 6.34
C ALA A 131 9.15 -13.43 5.46
N LEU A 132 8.85 -12.56 4.49
CA LEU A 132 7.77 -12.80 3.53
C LEU A 132 7.96 -14.09 2.73
N ASN A 133 9.19 -14.36 2.27
CA ASN A 133 9.52 -15.60 1.56
C ASN A 133 9.36 -16.83 2.46
N ALA A 134 9.73 -16.75 3.74
CA ALA A 134 9.53 -17.84 4.69
C ALA A 134 8.04 -18.17 4.84
N VAL A 135 7.19 -17.16 5.04
CA VAL A 135 5.73 -17.33 5.11
C VAL A 135 5.17 -17.90 3.80
N LYS A 136 5.52 -17.29 2.66
CA LYS A 136 5.10 -17.76 1.33
C LYS A 136 5.44 -19.25 1.14
N ASN A 137 6.66 -19.65 1.43
CA ASN A 137 7.14 -21.01 1.21
C ASN A 137 6.52 -22.01 2.20
N SER A 138 5.92 -21.54 3.29
CA SER A 138 5.29 -22.41 4.30
C SER A 138 3.91 -22.91 3.86
N PHE A 139 3.20 -22.21 2.97
CA PHE A 139 1.87 -22.61 2.53
C PHE A 139 1.61 -22.57 1.02
N ASN A 140 2.37 -21.77 0.26
CA ASN A 140 2.27 -21.71 -1.21
C ASN A 140 3.59 -21.24 -1.84
N SER A 141 4.54 -22.16 -2.03
CA SER A 141 5.85 -21.84 -2.58
C SER A 141 5.83 -21.48 -4.08
N TYR A 142 4.79 -21.89 -4.81
CA TYR A 142 4.65 -21.66 -6.26
C TYR A 142 3.51 -20.70 -6.57
N THR A 143 3.54 -19.50 -5.99
CA THR A 143 2.46 -18.51 -6.07
C THR A 143 2.27 -17.87 -7.44
N ALA A 144 3.35 -17.67 -8.19
CA ALA A 144 3.32 -17.05 -9.51
C ALA A 144 3.41 -18.11 -10.61
N ASP A 145 2.44 -18.12 -11.51
CA ASP A 145 2.46 -18.95 -12.70
C ASP A 145 3.23 -18.33 -13.86
N ARG A 146 3.50 -19.11 -14.91
CA ARG A 146 4.27 -18.64 -16.08
C ARG A 146 3.59 -17.52 -16.85
N LEU A 147 2.26 -17.53 -16.95
CA LEU A 147 1.51 -16.51 -17.66
C LEU A 147 1.54 -15.19 -16.88
N GLY A 148 1.35 -15.27 -15.55
CA GLY A 148 1.45 -14.12 -14.65
C GLY A 148 2.83 -13.46 -14.71
N ILE A 149 3.90 -14.26 -14.69
CA ILE A 149 5.29 -13.76 -14.82
C ILE A 149 5.50 -13.10 -16.20
N ALA A 150 5.11 -13.77 -17.29
CA ALA A 150 5.29 -13.22 -18.64
C ALA A 150 4.48 -11.92 -18.83
N ALA A 151 3.23 -11.88 -18.37
CA ALA A 151 2.41 -10.68 -18.44
C ALA A 151 2.96 -9.53 -17.60
N ALA A 152 3.46 -9.82 -16.39
CA ALA A 152 4.11 -8.82 -15.55
C ALA A 152 5.36 -8.24 -16.20
N THR A 153 6.22 -9.11 -16.78
CA THR A 153 7.42 -8.67 -17.49
C THR A 153 7.05 -7.76 -18.65
N ALA A 154 6.13 -8.19 -19.53
CA ALA A 154 5.68 -7.39 -20.66
C ALA A 154 5.09 -6.03 -20.22
N ALA A 155 4.33 -6.00 -19.11
CA ALA A 155 3.76 -4.77 -18.60
C ALA A 155 4.81 -3.80 -18.01
N PHE A 156 5.94 -4.30 -17.52
CA PHE A 156 7.06 -3.44 -17.09
C PHE A 156 7.92 -2.97 -18.28
N ASP A 157 7.97 -3.72 -19.36
CA ASP A 157 8.71 -3.34 -20.56
C ASP A 157 7.94 -2.32 -21.44
N ASP A 158 6.63 -2.15 -21.22
CA ASP A 158 5.76 -1.23 -21.98
C ASP A 158 5.43 0.04 -21.19
N ASP A 159 6.42 0.90 -21.03
CA ASP A 159 6.25 2.19 -20.36
C ASP A 159 5.39 3.17 -21.15
N GLU A 160 5.35 3.08 -22.47
CA GLU A 160 4.54 3.96 -23.32
C GLU A 160 3.05 3.73 -23.04
N TYR A 161 2.58 2.50 -23.16
CA TYR A 161 1.18 2.14 -22.87
C TYR A 161 0.80 2.45 -21.43
N PHE A 162 1.67 2.12 -20.47
CA PHE A 162 1.45 2.41 -19.06
C PHE A 162 1.25 3.91 -18.81
N ASN A 163 2.14 4.75 -19.32
CA ASN A 163 2.07 6.20 -19.12
C ASN A 163 0.85 6.83 -19.82
N ASP A 164 0.53 6.39 -21.04
CA ASP A 164 -0.64 6.87 -21.78
C ASP A 164 -1.95 6.52 -21.06
N THR A 165 -2.14 5.27 -20.68
CA THR A 165 -3.37 4.82 -20.00
C THR A 165 -3.52 5.45 -18.62
N ARG A 166 -2.44 5.57 -17.87
CA ARG A 166 -2.42 6.25 -16.57
C ARG A 166 -2.80 7.73 -16.70
N ALA A 167 -2.24 8.44 -17.68
CA ALA A 167 -2.56 9.84 -17.93
C ALA A 167 -4.05 10.04 -18.28
N LYS A 168 -4.62 9.17 -19.11
CA LYS A 168 -6.04 9.18 -19.46
C LYS A 168 -6.93 8.97 -18.23
N ILE A 169 -6.60 8.05 -17.34
CA ILE A 169 -7.36 7.80 -16.10
C ILE A 169 -7.30 9.02 -15.18
N ILE A 170 -6.12 9.62 -15.00
CA ILE A 170 -5.95 10.83 -14.19
C ILE A 170 -6.79 11.98 -14.77
N ALA A 171 -6.71 12.22 -16.09
CA ALA A 171 -7.48 13.27 -16.75
C ALA A 171 -9.00 13.05 -16.63
N ALA A 172 -9.46 11.81 -16.78
CA ALA A 172 -10.87 11.47 -16.60
C ALA A 172 -11.34 11.72 -15.16
N ARG A 173 -10.53 11.34 -14.15
CA ARG A 173 -10.83 11.63 -12.75
C ARG A 173 -10.96 13.14 -12.49
N GLU A 174 -10.02 13.93 -12.97
CA GLU A 174 -10.04 15.39 -12.78
C GLU A 174 -11.29 16.01 -13.44
N HIS A 175 -11.61 15.58 -14.67
CA HIS A 175 -12.80 16.03 -15.36
C HIS A 175 -14.08 15.69 -14.59
N VAL A 176 -14.28 14.43 -14.22
CA VAL A 176 -15.48 13.98 -13.47
C VAL A 176 -15.57 14.70 -12.12
N THR A 177 -14.46 14.86 -11.42
CA THR A 177 -14.44 15.57 -10.13
C THR A 177 -14.86 17.03 -10.29
N LYS A 178 -14.40 17.70 -11.34
CA LYS A 178 -14.80 19.09 -11.66
C LYS A 178 -16.30 19.19 -11.95
N GLU A 179 -16.82 18.31 -12.81
CA GLU A 179 -18.25 18.32 -13.18
C GLU A 179 -19.14 18.04 -11.96
N LEU A 180 -18.80 17.06 -11.13
CA LEU A 180 -19.57 16.74 -9.92
C LEU A 180 -19.58 17.88 -8.90
N ARG A 181 -18.49 18.66 -8.81
CA ARG A 181 -18.43 19.83 -7.90
C ARG A 181 -19.26 21.02 -8.41
N SER A 182 -19.66 21.02 -9.66
CA SER A 182 -20.50 22.07 -10.25
C SER A 182 -22.01 21.82 -10.11
N LEU A 183 -22.40 20.64 -9.63
CA LEU A 183 -23.78 20.28 -9.31
C LEU A 183 -24.19 20.76 -7.91
#